data_53762bec9d9a4d005432aa84709cb3ab
#
_entry.id   53762bec9d9a4d005432aa84709cb3ab
#
_cell.length_a   1.000
_cell.length_b   1.000
_cell.length_c   1.000
_cell.angle_alpha   90.00
_cell.angle_beta   90.00
_cell.angle_gamma   90.00
#
_symmetry.space_group_name_H-M   'P 1'
#
loop_
_entity.id
_entity.type
_entity.pdbx_description
1 polymer ?
#
loop_
_entity_poly.entity_id
_entity_poly.type
_entity_poly.pdbx_seq_one_letter_code
_entity_poly.pdbx_strand_id
1 'polypeptide(L)'
;IGFCGKIIEMDILNFKPGCRCYFMDLGLASYYMARVGAAQTEIAGMLSENFVYINLKKRQDFPEEIAFEMPAFATFKGGEVDFVVQGLKSSRRYAIEVKTGKHIGNTAKKVLESGKADCLLYLKGDTLGGQEGKIETVPIYLLEKLNF
;
A
#
# COMPACT_ATOMS: atom_id res chain seq x y z
N ILE A 1 -5.23 7.78 15.23
CA ILE A 1 -4.33 6.69 14.77
C ILE A 1 -5.18 5.58 14.17
N GLY A 2 -4.81 5.17 12.97
CA GLY A 2 -5.39 4.01 12.31
C GLY A 2 -4.46 2.80 12.40
N PHE A 3 -5.03 1.60 12.33
CA PHE A 3 -4.29 0.34 12.38
C PHE A 3 -4.34 -0.38 11.03
N CYS A 4 -3.26 -1.08 10.71
CA CYS A 4 -3.11 -1.88 9.52
C CYS A 4 -2.99 -3.36 9.89
N GLY A 5 -3.74 -4.22 9.19
CA GLY A 5 -3.62 -5.65 9.35
C GLY A 5 -2.37 -6.23 8.68
N LYS A 6 -2.05 -7.47 9.01
CA LYS A 6 -0.94 -8.22 8.43
C LYS A 6 -1.44 -9.51 7.78
N ILE A 7 -1.09 -9.72 6.52
CA ILE A 7 -1.31 -10.97 5.81
C ILE A 7 0.02 -11.73 5.78
N ILE A 8 0.08 -12.92 6.38
CA ILE A 8 1.30 -13.71 6.46
C ILE A 8 1.45 -14.55 5.20
N GLU A 9 2.63 -14.48 4.57
CA GLU A 9 2.99 -15.20 3.35
C GLU A 9 2.00 -15.03 2.19
N MET A 10 1.40 -13.83 2.08
CA MET A 10 0.35 -13.54 1.09
C MET A 10 -0.85 -14.51 1.15
N ASP A 11 -1.06 -15.15 2.26
CA ASP A 11 -2.20 -16.02 2.51
C ASP A 11 -3.31 -15.23 3.23
N ILE A 12 -4.36 -14.88 2.50
CA ILE A 12 -5.48 -14.08 3.06
C ILE A 12 -6.21 -14.77 4.21
N LEU A 13 -6.16 -16.09 4.28
CA LEU A 13 -6.72 -16.84 5.41
C LEU A 13 -5.88 -16.70 6.68
N ASN A 14 -4.64 -16.21 6.55
CA ASN A 14 -3.73 -15.96 7.65
C ASN A 14 -3.59 -14.43 7.92
N PHE A 15 -4.73 -13.78 8.07
CA PHE A 15 -4.84 -12.37 8.41
C PHE A 15 -4.74 -12.16 9.92
N LYS A 16 -3.90 -11.22 10.34
CA LYS A 16 -3.76 -10.81 11.74
C LYS A 16 -3.96 -9.29 11.87
N PRO A 17 -4.85 -8.80 12.73
CA PRO A 17 -5.03 -7.37 12.92
C PRO A 17 -3.89 -6.73 13.75
N GLY A 18 -3.72 -5.41 13.62
CA GLY A 18 -3.04 -4.59 14.61
C GLY A 18 -1.52 -4.55 14.58
N CYS A 19 -0.87 -4.74 13.44
CA CYS A 19 0.60 -4.81 13.36
C CYS A 19 1.31 -3.51 12.99
N ARG A 20 0.65 -2.56 12.33
CA ARG A 20 1.20 -1.23 11.97
C ARG A 20 0.20 -0.15 12.33
N CYS A 21 0.71 1.05 12.63
CA CYS A 21 -0.10 2.22 12.98
C CYS A 21 0.22 3.37 12.02
N TYR A 22 -0.81 4.10 11.64
CA TYR A 22 -0.73 5.26 10.77
C TYR A 22 -1.46 6.45 11.39
N PHE A 23 -0.99 7.65 11.10
CA PHE A 23 -1.71 8.87 11.45
C PHE A 23 -2.90 9.06 10.51
N MET A 24 -4.03 9.53 11.05
CA MET A 24 -5.19 9.91 10.23
C MET A 24 -5.08 11.35 9.71
N ASP A 25 -4.03 12.09 10.11
CA ASP A 25 -3.72 13.45 9.70
C ASP A 25 -2.26 13.55 9.30
N LEU A 26 -2.01 13.89 8.01
CA LEU A 26 -0.66 13.99 7.45
C LEU A 26 0.12 15.20 7.99
N GLY A 27 -0.56 16.29 8.33
CA GLY A 27 0.07 17.46 8.94
C GLY A 27 0.62 17.12 10.32
N LEU A 28 -0.17 16.41 11.12
CA LEU A 28 0.24 15.93 12.43
C LEU A 28 1.41 14.94 12.33
N ALA A 29 1.35 14.00 11.37
CA ALA A 29 2.45 13.06 11.09
C ALA A 29 3.74 13.81 10.76
N SER A 30 3.68 14.75 9.82
CA SER A 30 4.81 15.58 9.41
C SER A 30 5.42 16.35 10.58
N TYR A 31 4.56 16.98 11.39
CA TYR A 31 4.98 17.74 12.58
C TYR A 31 5.77 16.87 13.56
N TYR A 32 5.25 15.72 13.94
CA TYR A 32 5.93 14.83 14.88
C TYR A 32 7.23 14.26 14.33
N MET A 33 7.26 13.88 13.06
CA MET A 33 8.48 13.36 12.44
C MET A 33 9.60 14.40 12.38
N ALA A 34 9.26 15.64 12.04
CA ALA A 34 10.22 16.73 12.07
C ALA A 34 10.77 16.99 13.50
N ARG A 35 9.93 16.89 14.51
CA ARG A 35 10.34 17.08 15.91
C ARG A 35 11.27 16.01 16.45
N VAL A 36 11.14 14.77 15.99
CA VAL A 36 12.09 13.69 16.36
C VAL A 36 13.36 13.66 15.51
N GLY A 37 13.52 14.63 14.60
CA GLY A 37 14.73 14.79 13.80
C GLY A 37 14.85 13.81 12.63
N ALA A 38 13.74 13.27 12.13
CA ALA A 38 13.75 12.42 10.95
C ALA A 38 14.26 13.19 9.71
N ALA A 39 15.04 12.52 8.85
CA ALA A 39 15.51 13.11 7.60
C ALA A 39 14.35 13.39 6.64
N GLN A 40 14.49 14.42 5.78
CA GLN A 40 13.43 14.79 4.83
C GLN A 40 13.01 13.64 3.91
N THR A 41 13.95 12.79 3.51
CA THR A 41 13.68 11.60 2.70
C THR A 41 12.86 10.54 3.45
N GLU A 42 13.10 10.37 4.74
CA GLU A 42 12.34 9.47 5.60
C GLU A 42 10.93 10.00 5.83
N ILE A 43 10.80 11.31 6.07
CA ILE A 43 9.50 11.98 6.20
C ILE A 43 8.68 11.81 4.92
N ALA A 44 9.26 12.06 3.75
CA ALA A 44 8.58 11.91 2.47
C ALA A 44 8.08 10.47 2.24
N GLY A 45 8.90 9.47 2.55
CA GLY A 45 8.52 8.06 2.45
C GLY A 45 7.35 7.71 3.36
N MET A 46 7.44 8.09 4.63
CA MET A 46 6.38 7.86 5.60
C MET A 46 5.07 8.57 5.25
N LEU A 47 5.14 9.84 4.81
CA LEU A 47 3.94 10.58 4.44
C LEU A 47 3.27 9.98 3.21
N SER A 48 4.04 9.49 2.24
CA SER A 48 3.51 8.81 1.06
C SER A 48 2.79 7.51 1.43
N GLU A 49 3.39 6.67 2.25
CA GLU A 49 2.77 5.44 2.73
C GLU A 49 1.52 5.74 3.59
N ASN A 50 1.60 6.74 4.47
CA ASN A 50 0.48 7.17 5.30
C ASN A 50 -0.68 7.75 4.46
N PHE A 51 -0.38 8.47 3.39
CA PHE A 51 -1.38 8.95 2.43
C PHE A 51 -2.13 7.79 1.78
N VAL A 52 -1.40 6.76 1.33
CA VAL A 52 -2.01 5.55 0.76
C VAL A 52 -2.90 4.85 1.79
N TYR A 53 -2.42 4.70 3.03
CA TYR A 53 -3.22 4.13 4.11
C TYR A 53 -4.56 4.86 4.30
N ILE A 54 -4.55 6.19 4.41
CA ILE A 54 -5.76 7.00 4.61
C ILE A 54 -6.75 6.79 3.44
N ASN A 55 -6.25 6.76 2.20
CA ASN A 55 -7.08 6.56 1.02
C ASN A 55 -7.72 5.17 1.00
N LEU A 56 -6.96 4.12 1.29
CA LEU A 56 -7.47 2.76 1.38
C LEU A 56 -8.49 2.62 2.51
N LYS A 57 -8.22 3.22 3.68
CA LYS A 57 -9.15 3.20 4.82
C LYS A 57 -10.48 3.87 4.49
N LYS A 58 -10.46 5.03 3.83
CA LYS A 58 -11.69 5.70 3.36
C LYS A 58 -12.53 4.81 2.44
N ARG A 59 -11.89 4.06 1.53
CA ARG A 59 -12.58 3.15 0.61
C ARG A 59 -13.19 1.95 1.31
N GLN A 60 -12.58 1.47 2.37
CA GLN A 60 -13.10 0.36 3.15
C GLN A 60 -14.32 0.72 3.98
N ASP A 61 -14.52 2.01 4.27
CA ASP A 61 -15.74 2.50 4.88
C ASP A 61 -16.95 2.43 3.91
N PHE A 62 -16.70 2.18 2.62
CA PHE A 62 -17.70 1.89 1.59
C PHE A 62 -17.57 0.42 1.15
N PRO A 63 -18.39 -0.50 1.67
CA PRO A 63 -18.14 -1.95 1.66
C PRO A 63 -18.28 -2.64 0.29
N GLU A 64 -18.46 -1.92 -0.82
CA GLU A 64 -18.71 -2.53 -2.12
C GLU A 64 -17.46 -2.65 -3.03
N GLU A 65 -16.33 -2.06 -2.67
CA GLU A 65 -15.17 -1.98 -3.55
C GLU A 65 -14.04 -2.91 -3.13
N ILE A 66 -13.67 -2.91 -1.86
CA ILE A 66 -12.49 -3.60 -1.33
C ILE A 66 -12.91 -4.57 -0.21
N ALA A 67 -12.39 -5.80 -0.28
CA ALA A 67 -12.45 -6.74 0.83
C ALA A 67 -11.49 -6.29 1.96
N PHE A 68 -11.66 -6.83 3.15
CA PHE A 68 -11.01 -6.52 4.41
C PHE A 68 -11.59 -5.27 5.10
N GLU A 69 -11.71 -5.36 6.40
CA GLU A 69 -12.25 -4.28 7.24
C GLU A 69 -11.21 -3.17 7.53
N MET A 70 -9.93 -3.43 7.26
CA MET A 70 -8.83 -2.48 7.43
C MET A 70 -7.76 -2.68 6.36
N PRO A 71 -6.99 -1.63 6.00
CA PRO A 71 -5.83 -1.78 5.14
C PRO A 71 -4.87 -2.84 5.70
N ALA A 72 -4.26 -3.60 4.82
CA ALA A 72 -3.36 -4.68 5.20
C ALA A 72 -2.07 -4.62 4.40
N PHE A 73 -0.94 -4.88 5.07
CA PHE A 73 0.33 -5.20 4.45
C PHE A 73 0.56 -6.71 4.43
N ALA A 74 1.50 -7.20 3.66
CA ALA A 74 1.79 -8.63 3.62
C ALA A 74 3.28 -8.93 3.77
N THR A 75 3.58 -10.11 4.32
CA THR A 75 4.91 -10.71 4.23
C THR A 75 4.93 -11.76 3.14
N PHE A 76 6.09 -11.94 2.51
CA PHE A 76 6.31 -13.00 1.54
C PHE A 76 7.80 -13.32 1.41
N LYS A 77 8.18 -14.56 1.70
CA LYS A 77 9.58 -15.05 1.59
C LYS A 77 10.61 -14.12 2.22
N GLY A 78 10.34 -13.67 3.45
CA GLY A 78 11.23 -12.80 4.22
C GLY A 78 11.21 -11.32 3.84
N GLY A 79 10.42 -10.92 2.84
CA GLY A 79 10.18 -9.52 2.48
C GLY A 79 8.77 -9.06 2.81
N GLU A 80 8.50 -7.79 2.57
CA GLU A 80 7.19 -7.19 2.80
C GLU A 80 6.68 -6.49 1.55
N VAL A 81 5.35 -6.46 1.41
CA VAL A 81 4.58 -5.66 0.45
C VAL A 81 3.84 -4.60 1.24
N ASP A 82 3.93 -3.35 0.83
CA ASP A 82 3.42 -2.22 1.61
C ASP A 82 1.92 -2.32 1.87
N PHE A 83 1.11 -2.63 0.84
CA PHE A 83 -0.31 -2.90 0.99
C PHE A 83 -0.80 -4.01 0.05
N VAL A 84 -1.85 -4.66 0.48
CA VAL A 84 -2.59 -5.64 -0.34
C VAL A 84 -4.05 -5.25 -0.38
N VAL A 85 -4.62 -5.26 -1.57
CA VAL A 85 -6.04 -5.00 -1.81
C VAL A 85 -6.66 -6.16 -2.55
N GLN A 86 -7.80 -6.61 -2.09
CA GLN A 86 -8.67 -7.56 -2.80
C GLN A 86 -9.90 -6.79 -3.30
N GLY A 87 -10.01 -6.63 -4.60
CA GLY A 87 -11.20 -6.03 -5.21
C GLY A 87 -12.41 -6.96 -5.08
N LEU A 88 -13.55 -6.46 -4.64
CA LEU A 88 -14.78 -7.27 -4.52
C LEU A 88 -15.42 -7.53 -5.88
N LYS A 89 -15.51 -6.51 -6.74
CA LYS A 89 -16.12 -6.65 -8.07
C LYS A 89 -15.19 -7.34 -9.06
N SER A 90 -13.92 -6.98 -9.06
CA SER A 90 -12.93 -7.55 -9.97
C SER A 90 -12.47 -8.95 -9.57
N SER A 91 -12.64 -9.31 -8.29
CA SER A 91 -12.02 -10.50 -7.67
C SER A 91 -10.50 -10.54 -7.81
N ARG A 92 -9.86 -9.42 -8.15
CA ARG A 92 -8.41 -9.32 -8.34
C ARG A 92 -7.72 -8.94 -7.05
N ARG A 93 -6.54 -9.50 -6.85
CA ARG A 93 -5.64 -9.15 -5.76
C ARG A 93 -4.51 -8.27 -6.28
N TYR A 94 -4.35 -7.12 -5.63
CA TYR A 94 -3.35 -6.13 -5.94
C TYR A 94 -2.28 -6.14 -4.85
N ALA A 95 -1.02 -6.32 -5.24
CA ALA A 95 0.12 -5.98 -4.39
C ALA A 95 0.49 -4.52 -4.68
N ILE A 96 0.56 -3.69 -3.65
CA ILE A 96 0.82 -2.25 -3.77
C ILE A 96 2.16 -1.92 -3.13
N GLU A 97 3.02 -1.25 -3.86
CA GLU A 97 4.29 -0.69 -3.40
C GLU A 97 4.28 0.83 -3.53
N VAL A 98 4.64 1.49 -2.44
CA VAL A 98 4.76 2.95 -2.39
C VAL A 98 6.23 3.33 -2.50
N LYS A 99 6.60 4.07 -3.54
CA LYS A 99 8.01 4.39 -3.83
C LYS A 99 8.23 5.90 -3.93
N THR A 100 9.17 6.39 -3.14
CA THR A 100 9.64 7.79 -3.18
C THR A 100 10.97 7.96 -3.91
N GLY A 101 11.62 6.86 -4.32
CA GLY A 101 12.92 6.85 -4.99
C GLY A 101 12.94 5.91 -6.20
N LYS A 102 14.15 5.74 -6.76
CA LYS A 102 14.38 4.87 -7.94
C LYS A 102 14.47 3.38 -7.60
N HIS A 103 14.65 3.04 -6.33
CA HIS A 103 14.84 1.65 -5.93
C HIS A 103 13.50 0.89 -5.93
N ILE A 104 13.47 -0.21 -6.66
CA ILE A 104 12.29 -1.09 -6.76
C ILE A 104 12.55 -2.32 -5.90
N GLY A 105 11.75 -2.50 -4.87
CA GLY A 105 11.79 -3.72 -4.05
C GLY A 105 11.40 -4.96 -4.86
N ASN A 106 12.07 -6.08 -4.58
CA ASN A 106 11.83 -7.33 -5.33
C ASN A 106 10.65 -8.16 -4.79
N THR A 107 10.18 -7.89 -3.58
CA THR A 107 9.17 -8.71 -2.92
C THR A 107 7.85 -8.72 -3.69
N ALA A 108 7.36 -7.55 -4.07
CA ALA A 108 6.10 -7.45 -4.82
C ALA A 108 6.17 -8.14 -6.20
N LYS A 109 7.32 -8.08 -6.88
CA LYS A 109 7.54 -8.83 -8.12
C LYS A 109 7.51 -10.34 -7.89
N LYS A 110 8.15 -10.83 -6.83
CA LYS A 110 8.10 -12.25 -6.45
C LYS A 110 6.68 -12.71 -6.13
N VAL A 111 5.90 -11.86 -5.46
CA VAL A 111 4.47 -12.12 -5.20
C VAL A 111 3.69 -12.27 -6.49
N LEU A 112 3.89 -11.34 -7.45
CA LEU A 112 3.25 -11.41 -8.76
C LEU A 112 3.64 -12.67 -9.54
N GLU A 113 4.92 -12.99 -9.62
CA GLU A 113 5.46 -14.17 -10.30
C GLU A 113 4.95 -15.48 -9.68
N SER A 114 4.72 -15.52 -8.36
CA SER A 114 4.17 -16.67 -7.65
C SER A 114 2.67 -16.88 -7.86
N GLY A 115 1.97 -15.93 -8.51
CA GLY A 115 0.52 -15.96 -8.68
C GLY A 115 -0.27 -15.60 -7.42
N LYS A 116 0.37 -15.13 -6.35
CA LYS A 116 -0.29 -14.69 -5.11
C LYS A 116 -0.98 -13.32 -5.23
N ALA A 117 -0.62 -12.54 -6.24
CA ALA A 117 -1.32 -11.34 -6.67
C ALA A 117 -1.55 -11.39 -8.18
N ASP A 118 -2.63 -10.75 -8.63
CA ASP A 118 -2.97 -10.66 -10.05
C ASP A 118 -2.34 -9.44 -10.71
N CYS A 119 -2.13 -8.39 -9.93
CA CYS A 119 -1.57 -7.13 -10.38
C CYS A 119 -0.58 -6.58 -9.35
N LEU A 120 0.45 -5.90 -9.85
CA LEU A 120 1.38 -5.13 -9.05
C LEU A 120 1.19 -3.65 -9.37
N LEU A 121 0.92 -2.86 -8.33
CA LEU A 121 0.70 -1.43 -8.42
C LEU A 121 1.86 -0.68 -7.76
N TYR A 122 2.62 0.09 -8.55
CA TYR A 122 3.59 1.04 -8.03
C TYR A 122 2.97 2.42 -7.91
N LEU A 123 2.93 2.95 -6.70
CA LEU A 123 2.50 4.32 -6.42
C LEU A 123 3.73 5.21 -6.25
N LYS A 124 3.88 6.19 -7.13
CA LYS A 124 5.03 7.10 -7.15
C LYS A 124 4.59 8.56 -7.21
N GLY A 125 5.39 9.46 -6.60
CA GLY A 125 5.13 10.90 -6.66
C GLY A 125 5.51 11.55 -7.99
N ASP A 126 6.59 11.08 -8.61
CA ASP A 126 7.28 11.69 -9.76
C ASP A 126 7.20 10.82 -11.03
N THR A 127 6.01 10.42 -11.42
CA THR A 127 5.78 9.59 -12.60
C THR A 127 4.64 10.12 -13.46
N LEU A 128 4.70 9.86 -14.75
CA LEU A 128 3.57 10.03 -15.67
C LEU A 128 2.65 8.82 -15.67
N GLY A 129 3.04 7.74 -14.98
CA GLY A 129 2.32 6.49 -15.00
C GLY A 129 2.65 5.61 -16.18
N GLY A 130 2.06 4.44 -16.22
CA GLY A 130 2.20 3.48 -17.32
C GLY A 130 1.84 2.06 -16.89
N GLN A 131 1.63 1.21 -17.87
CA GLN A 131 1.33 -0.20 -17.62
C GLN A 131 2.25 -1.09 -18.47
N GLU A 132 2.80 -2.10 -17.84
CA GLU A 132 3.60 -3.14 -18.47
C GLU A 132 3.13 -4.51 -17.98
N GLY A 133 2.34 -5.18 -18.80
CA GLY A 133 1.72 -6.46 -18.44
C GLY A 133 0.80 -6.30 -17.20
N LYS A 134 1.14 -7.01 -16.14
CA LYS A 134 0.42 -7.00 -14.86
C LYS A 134 0.98 -5.97 -13.86
N ILE A 135 1.93 -5.15 -14.30
CA ILE A 135 2.55 -4.10 -13.49
C ILE A 135 2.01 -2.77 -13.97
N GLU A 136 1.44 -2.01 -13.06
CA GLU A 136 0.93 -0.66 -13.31
C GLU A 136 1.65 0.32 -12.42
N THR A 137 2.17 1.42 -13.00
CA THR A 137 2.75 2.54 -12.27
C THR A 137 1.78 3.70 -12.32
N VAL A 138 1.43 4.25 -11.18
CA VAL A 138 0.43 5.31 -11.06
C VAL A 138 0.97 6.44 -10.20
N PRO A 139 0.79 7.71 -10.63
CA PRO A 139 1.01 8.84 -9.75
C PRO A 139 0.22 8.70 -8.45
N ILE A 140 0.88 8.85 -7.32
CA ILE A 140 0.27 8.60 -6.00
C ILE A 140 -1.00 9.44 -5.76
N TYR A 141 -1.04 10.67 -6.29
CA TYR A 141 -2.19 11.57 -6.18
C TYR A 141 -3.41 11.12 -7.01
N LEU A 142 -3.24 10.15 -7.92
CA LEU A 142 -4.34 9.54 -8.68
C LEU A 142 -4.91 8.27 -8.03
N LEU A 143 -4.43 7.91 -6.85
CA LEU A 143 -4.91 6.71 -6.14
C LEU A 143 -6.44 6.69 -5.99
N GLU A 144 -7.05 7.84 -5.73
CA GLU A 144 -8.51 7.96 -5.59
C GLU A 144 -9.28 7.64 -6.88
N LYS A 145 -8.63 7.66 -8.04
CA LYS A 145 -9.23 7.37 -9.35
C LYS A 145 -9.11 5.91 -9.77
N LEU A 146 -8.32 5.11 -9.04
CA LEU A 146 -8.19 3.69 -9.32
C LEU A 146 -9.47 2.95 -8.95
N ASN A 147 -9.84 1.96 -9.75
CA ASN A 147 -10.92 1.02 -9.47
C ASN A 147 -10.28 -0.35 -9.17
N PHE A 148 -10.64 -0.93 -8.05
CA PHE A 148 -10.17 -2.26 -7.63
C PHE A 148 -11.17 -3.36 -7.92
#